data_09a3da098826d57863c9ea24269a2fc2
#
_entry.id   09a3da098826d57863c9ea24269a2fc2
#
_cell.length_a   1.000
_cell.length_b   1.000
_cell.length_c   1.000
_cell.angle_alpha   90.00
_cell.angle_beta   90.00
_cell.angle_gamma   90.00
#
_symmetry.space_group_name_H-M   'P 1'
#
loop_
_entity.id
_entity.type
_entity.pdbx_description
1 polymer ?
#
loop_
_entity_poly.entity_id
_entity_poly.type
_entity_poly.pdbx_seq_one_letter_code
_entity_poly.pdbx_strand_id
1 'polypeptide(L)'
;MSQHLMLLPSLACPASCAYCFGPHAGGPAMSRDTLEAVVEWQRALGEEPDGDAAAAPGTLEITFHGGEPLVPGAAWYRIALPLLRDGLAPRRVRFAAQSNLWLLTDELCELFAEHRVSLGTSLDGPEAINDAQRGSGYFARTMAGIERARAHGLDVGVICTFTRQSVARAPEIFDFFAREGLSFSVHAALPALGDPSADLWSITPEEHGELLVGLLDRYLENQSPVRISSLDSMARSVSTGRGGICTFGDCLGGYLAVGPDGAIYPCQRFAGTEAYRVGDVAARPILAEMRTSPVWKEFRAREEAITGVGGDCGGCAHLAFCRGGCPYNAIVARGSGAGVAASPSFGADRRDPYCASYRRTFDYVTARAMAEMFGPENIAAVVEQSDLEAGLMRRGALLSIMRDGARPRRAAARVGPPPLPAGPPSVSD
;
A
#
# COMPACT_ATOMS: atom_id res chain seq x y z
N MET A 1 7.03 -17.90 -1.21
CA MET A 1 6.20 -16.69 -1.38
C MET A 1 6.78 -15.54 -0.57
N SER A 2 6.72 -14.31 -1.04
CA SER A 2 7.03 -13.14 -0.20
C SER A 2 5.90 -12.96 0.80
N GLN A 3 6.21 -12.93 2.09
CA GLN A 3 5.25 -12.67 3.16
C GLN A 3 5.43 -11.23 3.63
N HIS A 4 4.32 -10.57 3.94
CA HIS A 4 4.30 -9.19 4.41
C HIS A 4 3.76 -9.12 5.84
N LEU A 5 4.59 -8.68 6.77
CA LEU A 5 4.22 -8.47 8.16
C LEU A 5 4.05 -6.97 8.42
N MET A 6 2.84 -6.57 8.79
CA MET A 6 2.55 -5.24 9.32
C MET A 6 2.80 -5.27 10.82
N LEU A 7 3.86 -4.63 11.29
CA LEU A 7 4.17 -4.55 12.71
C LEU A 7 3.71 -3.18 13.23
N LEU A 8 2.86 -3.19 14.24
CA LEU A 8 2.27 -1.99 14.79
C LEU A 8 2.91 -1.66 16.14
N PRO A 9 3.98 -0.84 16.16
CA PRO A 9 4.68 -0.53 17.40
C PRO A 9 3.81 0.25 18.41
N SER A 10 2.80 1.00 17.91
CA SER A 10 1.85 1.74 18.73
C SER A 10 0.53 1.95 17.96
N LEU A 11 -0.58 1.95 18.70
CA LEU A 11 -1.89 2.37 18.19
C LEU A 11 -2.19 3.85 18.45
N ALA A 12 -1.36 4.53 19.24
CA ALA A 12 -1.46 5.97 19.46
C ALA A 12 -0.98 6.74 18.21
N CYS A 13 -1.60 7.89 17.95
CA CYS A 13 -1.21 8.79 16.87
C CYS A 13 -1.37 10.25 17.34
N PRO A 14 -0.41 11.14 17.07
CA PRO A 14 -0.53 12.56 17.38
C PRO A 14 -1.42 13.33 16.40
N ALA A 15 -1.83 12.71 15.29
CA ALA A 15 -2.73 13.28 14.30
C ALA A 15 -4.18 12.84 14.57
N SER A 16 -5.14 13.63 14.02
CA SER A 16 -6.59 13.39 14.16
C SER A 16 -7.29 13.52 12.80
N CYS A 17 -6.82 12.76 11.80
CA CYS A 17 -7.38 12.79 10.45
C CYS A 17 -8.86 12.38 10.47
N ALA A 18 -9.72 13.16 9.80
CA ALA A 18 -11.16 13.02 9.86
C ALA A 18 -11.68 11.67 9.32
N TYR A 19 -10.98 11.07 8.37
CA TYR A 19 -11.33 9.78 7.75
C TYR A 19 -10.43 8.62 8.22
N CYS A 20 -9.72 8.77 9.34
CA CYS A 20 -8.78 7.74 9.79
C CYS A 20 -9.51 6.46 10.19
N PHE A 21 -9.10 5.33 9.63
CA PHE A 21 -9.62 4.02 10.04
C PHE A 21 -8.93 3.44 11.27
N GLY A 22 -7.83 4.06 11.74
CA GLY A 22 -7.09 3.59 12.91
C GLY A 22 -7.89 3.74 14.20
N PRO A 23 -7.70 2.84 15.16
CA PRO A 23 -8.46 2.87 16.41
C PRO A 23 -8.13 4.06 17.31
N HIS A 24 -7.08 4.84 17.00
CA HIS A 24 -6.57 5.95 17.84
C HIS A 24 -6.50 5.59 19.33
N ALA A 25 -6.31 4.30 19.61
CA ALA A 25 -6.25 3.80 20.96
C ALA A 25 -4.91 4.20 21.59
N GLY A 26 -4.97 4.81 22.75
CA GLY A 26 -3.80 4.94 23.61
C GLY A 26 -3.31 3.55 24.04
N GLY A 27 -2.16 3.51 24.68
CA GLY A 27 -1.60 2.28 25.23
C GLY A 27 -0.08 2.28 25.17
N PRO A 28 0.55 1.27 25.78
CA PRO A 28 2.00 1.13 25.72
C PRO A 28 2.46 0.81 24.30
N ALA A 29 3.65 1.26 23.98
CA ALA A 29 4.33 0.80 22.78
C ALA A 29 4.70 -0.69 22.90
N MET A 30 4.89 -1.36 21.75
CA MET A 30 5.34 -2.74 21.68
C MET A 30 6.61 -2.94 22.50
N SER A 31 6.57 -3.89 23.43
CA SER A 31 7.70 -4.20 24.29
C SER A 31 8.80 -4.98 23.54
N ARG A 32 9.97 -5.04 24.15
CA ARG A 32 11.05 -5.90 23.67
C ARG A 32 10.63 -7.38 23.69
N ASP A 33 9.97 -7.82 24.76
CA ASP A 33 9.50 -9.20 24.90
C ASP A 33 8.51 -9.57 23.80
N THR A 34 7.62 -8.63 23.44
CA THR A 34 6.70 -8.81 22.29
C THR A 34 7.48 -8.92 20.97
N LEU A 35 8.51 -8.10 20.76
CA LEU A 35 9.37 -8.20 19.57
C LEU A 35 10.10 -9.55 19.49
N GLU A 36 10.62 -10.05 20.60
CA GLU A 36 11.27 -11.36 20.70
C GLU A 36 10.26 -12.47 20.38
N ALA A 37 9.04 -12.38 20.91
CA ALA A 37 7.98 -13.32 20.58
C ALA A 37 7.58 -13.29 19.09
N VAL A 38 7.58 -12.12 18.45
CA VAL A 38 7.38 -11.98 16.99
C VAL A 38 8.47 -12.74 16.21
N VAL A 39 9.73 -12.60 16.61
CA VAL A 39 10.84 -13.31 15.97
C VAL A 39 10.69 -14.82 16.09
N GLU A 40 10.40 -15.30 17.29
CA GLU A 40 10.22 -16.73 17.55
C GLU A 40 9.03 -17.31 16.78
N TRP A 41 7.90 -16.59 16.77
CA TRP A 41 6.71 -16.95 15.99
C TRP A 41 7.02 -17.01 14.49
N GLN A 42 7.71 -16.01 13.94
CA GLN A 42 8.06 -15.97 12.51
C GLN A 42 9.04 -17.07 12.10
N ARG A 43 9.92 -17.51 13.02
CA ARG A 43 10.77 -18.67 12.80
C ARG A 43 9.94 -19.96 12.72
N ALA A 44 9.02 -20.16 13.68
CA ALA A 44 8.16 -21.33 13.70
C ALA A 44 7.30 -21.44 12.42
N LEU A 45 6.76 -20.30 11.92
CA LEU A 45 6.06 -20.27 10.64
C LEU A 45 6.91 -20.63 9.42
N GLY A 46 8.22 -20.38 9.48
CA GLY A 46 9.16 -20.72 8.39
C GLY A 46 9.57 -22.19 8.35
N GLU A 47 9.33 -22.93 9.41
CA GLU A 47 9.69 -24.34 9.58
C GLU A 47 8.53 -25.30 9.25
N GLU A 48 7.35 -24.79 8.90
CA GLU A 48 6.19 -25.64 8.58
C GLU A 48 6.41 -26.47 7.31
N PRO A 49 6.14 -27.78 7.34
CA PRO A 49 6.35 -28.70 6.21
C PRO A 49 5.46 -28.40 4.98
N ASP A 50 4.30 -27.75 5.16
CA ASP A 50 3.35 -27.38 4.12
C ASP A 50 3.63 -26.03 3.44
N GLY A 51 4.61 -25.27 3.95
CA GLY A 51 5.18 -24.18 3.19
C GLY A 51 5.97 -24.79 2.04
N ASP A 52 5.80 -24.30 0.79
CA ASP A 52 6.61 -24.71 -0.38
C ASP A 52 8.11 -24.78 -0.01
N ALA A 53 8.48 -25.86 0.70
CA ALA A 53 9.79 -26.10 1.32
C ALA A 53 10.92 -26.29 0.29
N ALA A 54 10.57 -26.24 -1.00
CA ALA A 54 11.52 -26.26 -2.11
C ALA A 54 11.92 -24.86 -2.62
N ALA A 55 11.26 -23.79 -2.16
CA ALA A 55 11.68 -22.43 -2.49
C ALA A 55 12.67 -21.93 -1.45
N ALA A 56 13.80 -21.41 -1.90
CA ALA A 56 14.74 -20.66 -1.04
C ALA A 56 13.96 -19.70 -0.14
N PRO A 57 14.36 -19.49 1.12
CA PRO A 57 13.62 -18.70 2.09
C PRO A 57 13.28 -17.33 1.48
N GLY A 58 11.99 -17.10 1.21
CA GLY A 58 11.50 -15.88 0.56
C GLY A 58 11.88 -14.65 1.37
N THR A 59 11.79 -13.49 0.75
CA THR A 59 11.96 -12.21 1.45
C THR A 59 10.75 -11.96 2.35
N LEU A 60 10.96 -11.64 3.62
CA LEU A 60 9.94 -11.09 4.50
C LEU A 60 9.97 -9.57 4.39
N GLU A 61 8.85 -8.96 4.04
CA GLU A 61 8.65 -7.52 4.18
C GLU A 61 8.04 -7.22 5.55
N ILE A 62 8.70 -6.35 6.33
CA ILE A 62 8.17 -5.84 7.59
C ILE A 62 7.89 -4.36 7.42
N THR A 63 6.61 -3.99 7.47
CA THR A 63 6.21 -2.57 7.47
C THR A 63 5.79 -2.14 8.87
N PHE A 64 6.50 -1.17 9.43
CA PHE A 64 6.08 -0.51 10.66
C PHE A 64 4.92 0.42 10.34
N HIS A 65 3.78 0.18 10.99
CA HIS A 65 2.53 0.90 10.80
C HIS A 65 1.81 1.10 12.15
N GLY A 66 0.52 1.33 12.16
CA GLY A 66 -0.30 1.44 13.37
C GLY A 66 -1.06 2.75 13.42
N GLY A 67 -1.16 3.36 14.58
CA GLY A 67 -1.56 4.75 14.70
C GLY A 67 -0.45 5.63 14.12
N GLU A 68 0.66 5.71 14.83
CA GLU A 68 1.91 6.31 14.33
C GLU A 68 3.09 5.44 14.77
N PRO A 69 3.83 4.84 13.84
CA PRO A 69 4.91 3.91 14.19
C PRO A 69 6.10 4.57 14.88
N LEU A 70 6.30 5.88 14.73
CA LEU A 70 7.44 6.58 15.34
C LEU A 70 7.20 6.97 16.82
N VAL A 71 6.02 6.72 17.37
CA VAL A 71 5.70 7.01 18.80
C VAL A 71 6.72 6.40 19.77
N PRO A 72 7.24 5.17 19.58
CA PRO A 72 8.23 4.62 20.51
C PRO A 72 9.61 5.30 20.47
N GLY A 73 9.89 6.09 19.42
CA GLY A 73 11.14 6.83 19.26
C GLY A 73 12.35 5.99 18.86
N ALA A 74 13.49 6.67 18.67
CA ALA A 74 14.72 6.07 18.14
C ALA A 74 15.28 4.92 19.01
N ALA A 75 15.16 5.01 20.32
CA ALA A 75 15.63 3.97 21.23
C ALA A 75 14.99 2.61 20.98
N TRP A 76 13.71 2.60 20.64
CA TRP A 76 12.99 1.37 20.27
C TRP A 76 13.50 0.80 18.95
N TYR A 77 13.65 1.63 17.91
CA TYR A 77 14.14 1.20 16.58
C TYR A 77 15.57 0.69 16.63
N ARG A 78 16.41 1.25 17.49
CA ARG A 78 17.80 0.78 17.71
C ARG A 78 17.84 -0.66 18.22
N ILE A 79 16.79 -1.11 18.91
CA ILE A 79 16.63 -2.49 19.36
C ILE A 79 15.90 -3.33 18.29
N ALA A 80 14.80 -2.83 17.77
CA ALA A 80 13.89 -3.59 16.92
C ALA A 80 14.51 -3.99 15.57
N LEU A 81 15.21 -3.07 14.89
CA LEU A 81 15.74 -3.32 13.55
C LEU A 81 16.78 -4.43 13.52
N PRO A 82 17.85 -4.43 14.36
CA PRO A 82 18.80 -5.54 14.41
C PRO A 82 18.15 -6.81 14.95
N LEU A 83 17.29 -6.74 15.98
CA LEU A 83 16.62 -7.92 16.54
C LEU A 83 15.79 -8.67 15.48
N LEU A 84 15.01 -7.95 14.68
CA LEU A 84 14.20 -8.54 13.61
C LEU A 84 15.08 -9.07 12.48
N ARG A 85 16.08 -8.32 12.03
CA ARG A 85 16.95 -8.75 10.93
C ARG A 85 17.78 -9.96 11.30
N ASP A 86 18.48 -9.89 12.41
CA ASP A 86 19.45 -10.93 12.83
C ASP A 86 18.71 -12.14 13.42
N GLY A 87 17.62 -11.89 14.14
CA GLY A 87 16.74 -12.89 14.68
C GLY A 87 16.02 -13.74 13.62
N LEU A 88 15.77 -13.22 12.44
CA LEU A 88 15.11 -13.94 11.35
C LEU A 88 16.08 -14.50 10.30
N ALA A 89 17.39 -14.34 10.49
CA ALA A 89 18.38 -14.96 9.62
C ALA A 89 18.22 -16.50 9.58
N PRO A 90 18.44 -17.17 8.44
CA PRO A 90 18.96 -16.65 7.17
C PRO A 90 17.91 -15.99 6.24
N ARG A 91 16.66 -15.85 6.69
CA ARG A 91 15.60 -15.22 5.91
C ARG A 91 15.94 -13.75 5.64
N ARG A 92 15.83 -13.31 4.39
CA ARG A 92 16.05 -11.90 4.04
C ARG A 92 14.88 -11.05 4.54
N VAL A 93 15.18 -10.00 5.29
CA VAL A 93 14.18 -9.03 5.78
C VAL A 93 14.36 -7.70 5.05
N ARG A 94 13.24 -7.11 4.62
CA ARG A 94 13.15 -5.73 4.13
C ARG A 94 12.27 -4.94 5.08
N PHE A 95 12.69 -3.73 5.39
CA PHE A 95 11.95 -2.84 6.27
C PHE A 95 11.30 -1.69 5.50
N ALA A 96 10.09 -1.34 5.90
CA ALA A 96 9.41 -0.12 5.51
C ALA A 96 8.73 0.50 6.73
N ALA A 97 8.47 1.80 6.69
CA ALA A 97 7.68 2.50 7.70
C ALA A 97 6.68 3.44 7.02
N GLN A 98 5.41 3.38 7.42
CA GLN A 98 4.36 4.28 6.97
C GLN A 98 3.99 5.22 8.11
N SER A 99 4.42 6.47 8.05
CA SER A 99 4.39 7.46 9.13
C SER A 99 3.88 8.82 8.64
N ASN A 100 3.29 9.62 9.54
CA ASN A 100 3.03 11.04 9.27
C ASN A 100 4.31 11.90 9.32
N LEU A 101 5.43 11.34 9.72
CA LEU A 101 6.77 11.93 9.83
C LEU A 101 6.91 13.04 10.89
N TRP A 102 5.89 13.31 11.70
CA TRP A 102 5.94 14.40 12.69
C TRP A 102 6.95 14.14 13.81
N LEU A 103 7.21 12.87 14.11
CA LEU A 103 8.14 12.41 15.12
C LEU A 103 9.47 11.93 14.53
N LEU A 104 9.69 12.16 13.22
CA LEU A 104 10.94 11.81 12.58
C LEU A 104 12.06 12.75 13.08
N THR A 105 13.13 12.18 13.60
CA THR A 105 14.34 12.88 14.08
C THR A 105 15.53 12.54 13.20
N ASP A 106 16.61 13.31 13.29
CA ASP A 106 17.84 13.02 12.55
C ASP A 106 18.40 11.65 12.93
N GLU A 107 18.34 11.29 14.23
CA GLU A 107 18.72 9.97 14.72
C GLU A 107 17.89 8.83 14.09
N LEU A 108 16.58 9.01 13.93
CA LEU A 108 15.74 8.05 13.22
C LEU A 108 16.10 7.96 11.75
N CYS A 109 16.40 9.09 11.10
CA CYS A 109 16.85 9.10 9.70
C CYS A 109 18.15 8.31 9.53
N GLU A 110 19.13 8.50 10.40
CA GLU A 110 20.40 7.76 10.38
C GLU A 110 20.18 6.25 10.54
N LEU A 111 19.35 5.83 11.53
CA LEU A 111 18.98 4.43 11.74
C LEU A 111 18.27 3.85 10.51
N PHE A 112 17.34 4.59 9.91
CA PHE A 112 16.59 4.13 8.75
C PHE A 112 17.47 4.04 7.50
N ALA A 113 18.43 4.93 7.32
CA ALA A 113 19.42 4.86 6.26
C ALA A 113 20.33 3.63 6.44
N GLU A 114 20.87 3.40 7.65
CA GLU A 114 21.71 2.26 8.00
C GLU A 114 20.99 0.93 7.72
N HIS A 115 19.75 0.80 8.14
CA HIS A 115 18.96 -0.41 7.99
C HIS A 115 18.17 -0.49 6.68
N ARG A 116 18.32 0.50 5.79
CA ARG A 116 17.62 0.59 4.49
C ARG A 116 16.11 0.49 4.62
N VAL A 117 15.56 1.21 5.60
CA VAL A 117 14.10 1.31 5.80
C VAL A 117 13.51 2.20 4.72
N SER A 118 12.58 1.69 3.94
CA SER A 118 11.82 2.50 2.97
C SER A 118 10.78 3.34 3.70
N LEU A 119 10.75 4.65 3.45
CA LEU A 119 9.79 5.55 4.09
C LEU A 119 8.57 5.81 3.21
N GLY A 120 7.39 5.69 3.82
CA GLY A 120 6.14 6.19 3.27
C GLY A 120 5.52 7.23 4.20
N THR A 121 4.82 8.20 3.61
CA THR A 121 4.04 9.18 4.34
C THR A 121 2.65 9.35 3.75
N SER A 122 1.85 10.18 4.39
CA SER A 122 0.48 10.47 3.98
C SER A 122 0.31 11.97 3.75
N LEU A 123 -0.05 12.34 2.53
CA LEU A 123 -0.28 13.73 2.11
C LEU A 123 -1.33 13.76 0.99
N ASP A 124 -2.36 14.59 1.13
CA ASP A 124 -3.51 14.56 0.22
C ASP A 124 -3.50 15.68 -0.83
N GLY A 125 -2.37 16.34 -1.02
CA GLY A 125 -2.21 17.42 -1.98
C GLY A 125 -1.77 18.74 -1.33
N PRO A 126 -2.13 19.90 -1.92
CA PRO A 126 -1.82 21.22 -1.38
C PRO A 126 -2.36 21.42 0.04
N GLU A 127 -1.74 22.32 0.82
CA GLU A 127 -2.06 22.57 2.23
C GLU A 127 -3.55 22.70 2.51
N ALA A 128 -4.25 23.52 1.73
CA ALA A 128 -5.68 23.76 1.93
C ALA A 128 -6.54 22.49 1.78
N ILE A 129 -6.18 21.59 0.87
CA ILE A 129 -6.88 20.30 0.70
C ILE A 129 -6.47 19.36 1.82
N ASN A 130 -5.17 19.25 2.06
CA ASN A 130 -4.62 18.33 3.04
C ASN A 130 -5.15 18.63 4.44
N ASP A 131 -5.08 19.88 4.88
CA ASP A 131 -5.45 20.27 6.23
C ASP A 131 -6.97 20.25 6.46
N ALA A 132 -7.79 20.44 5.42
CA ALA A 132 -9.23 20.23 5.49
C ALA A 132 -9.59 18.75 5.83
N GLN A 133 -8.77 17.80 5.41
CA GLN A 133 -9.00 16.36 5.58
C GLN A 133 -8.26 15.77 6.79
N ARG A 134 -7.05 16.25 7.05
CA ARG A 134 -6.16 15.66 8.06
C ARG A 134 -6.01 16.50 9.33
N GLY A 135 -6.53 17.73 9.32
CA GLY A 135 -6.43 18.67 10.43
C GLY A 135 -5.37 19.75 10.20
N SER A 136 -5.61 20.91 10.81
CA SER A 136 -4.78 22.10 10.67
C SER A 136 -3.32 21.86 11.07
N GLY A 137 -2.39 22.32 10.22
CA GLY A 137 -0.95 22.20 10.41
C GLY A 137 -0.40 20.79 10.13
N TYR A 138 -1.22 19.86 9.64
CA TYR A 138 -0.73 18.55 9.21
C TYR A 138 0.25 18.68 8.05
N PHE A 139 -0.12 19.48 7.03
CA PHE A 139 0.71 19.70 5.85
C PHE A 139 2.12 20.19 6.21
N ALA A 140 2.20 21.27 6.96
CA ALA A 140 3.49 21.88 7.31
C ALA A 140 4.41 20.91 8.08
N ARG A 141 3.87 20.16 9.03
CA ARG A 141 4.64 19.17 9.81
C ARG A 141 5.14 18.02 8.94
N THR A 142 4.28 17.51 8.06
CA THR A 142 4.63 16.41 7.18
C THR A 142 5.67 16.83 6.13
N MET A 143 5.53 18.03 5.54
CA MET A 143 6.52 18.56 4.61
C MET A 143 7.89 18.75 5.28
N ALA A 144 7.93 19.28 6.50
CA ALA A 144 9.17 19.37 7.28
C ALA A 144 9.81 17.98 7.53
N GLY A 145 8.98 16.94 7.76
CA GLY A 145 9.44 15.56 7.87
C GLY A 145 10.02 15.01 6.55
N ILE A 146 9.39 15.33 5.41
CA ILE A 146 9.89 14.97 4.08
C ILE A 146 11.23 15.63 3.80
N GLU A 147 11.36 16.93 4.10
CA GLU A 147 12.62 17.67 3.92
C GLU A 147 13.74 17.07 4.78
N ARG A 148 13.45 16.74 6.04
CA ARG A 148 14.39 16.06 6.94
C ARG A 148 14.83 14.71 6.37
N ALA A 149 13.91 13.88 5.93
CA ALA A 149 14.23 12.59 5.32
C ALA A 149 15.14 12.75 4.10
N ARG A 150 14.82 13.69 3.21
CA ARG A 150 15.61 14.01 2.02
C ARG A 150 17.02 14.50 2.37
N ALA A 151 17.17 15.32 3.42
CA ALA A 151 18.48 15.79 3.89
C ALA A 151 19.39 14.63 4.33
N HIS A 152 18.82 13.50 4.77
CA HIS A 152 19.53 12.25 5.12
C HIS A 152 19.57 11.23 3.96
N GLY A 153 19.19 11.63 2.73
CA GLY A 153 19.24 10.76 1.56
C GLY A 153 18.14 9.68 1.52
N LEU A 154 17.08 9.84 2.30
CA LEU A 154 15.93 8.94 2.30
C LEU A 154 14.87 9.42 1.33
N ASP A 155 14.47 8.54 0.40
CA ASP A 155 13.32 8.78 -0.46
C ASP A 155 12.02 8.50 0.30
N VAL A 156 11.00 9.34 0.06
CA VAL A 156 9.69 9.24 0.71
C VAL A 156 8.62 9.01 -0.34
N GLY A 157 7.95 7.86 -0.27
CA GLY A 157 6.72 7.59 -1.04
C GLY A 157 5.50 8.21 -0.35
N VAL A 158 4.49 8.61 -1.12
CA VAL A 158 3.31 9.27 -0.56
C VAL A 158 2.05 8.43 -0.81
N ILE A 159 1.22 8.29 0.22
CA ILE A 159 -0.18 7.87 0.10
C ILE A 159 -1.03 9.13 0.04
N CYS A 160 -1.75 9.31 -1.08
CA CYS A 160 -2.75 10.35 -1.25
C CYS A 160 -4.15 9.75 -1.16
N THR A 161 -4.92 10.18 -0.19
CA THR A 161 -6.29 9.70 0.03
C THR A 161 -7.29 10.72 -0.49
N PHE A 162 -8.12 10.28 -1.41
CA PHE A 162 -9.19 11.08 -1.98
C PHE A 162 -10.48 10.86 -1.21
N THR A 163 -11.12 11.97 -0.84
CA THR A 163 -12.43 12.02 -0.21
C THR A 163 -13.44 12.68 -1.15
N ARG A 164 -14.71 12.66 -0.79
CA ARG A 164 -15.77 13.41 -1.48
C ARG A 164 -15.42 14.89 -1.63
N GLN A 165 -14.64 15.47 -0.72
CA GLN A 165 -14.26 16.88 -0.76
C GLN A 165 -13.12 17.17 -1.74
N SER A 166 -12.28 16.18 -2.05
CA SER A 166 -11.07 16.36 -2.84
C SER A 166 -11.10 15.67 -4.20
N VAL A 167 -12.02 14.74 -4.45
CA VAL A 167 -12.05 13.96 -5.71
C VAL A 167 -12.17 14.84 -6.95
N ALA A 168 -12.98 15.90 -6.92
CA ALA A 168 -13.11 16.84 -8.01
C ALA A 168 -11.86 17.71 -8.24
N ARG A 169 -10.94 17.76 -7.27
CA ARG A 169 -9.68 18.51 -7.33
C ARG A 169 -8.47 17.63 -7.72
N ALA A 170 -8.70 16.44 -8.25
CA ALA A 170 -7.64 15.52 -8.63
C ALA A 170 -6.58 16.13 -9.58
N PRO A 171 -6.93 16.95 -10.59
CA PRO A 171 -5.91 17.61 -11.41
C PRO A 171 -4.99 18.54 -10.63
N GLU A 172 -5.51 19.31 -9.70
CA GLU A 172 -4.73 20.22 -8.85
C GLU A 172 -3.80 19.45 -7.90
N ILE A 173 -4.30 18.34 -7.35
CA ILE A 173 -3.53 17.44 -6.48
C ILE A 173 -2.38 16.80 -7.27
N PHE A 174 -2.63 16.35 -8.49
CA PHE A 174 -1.58 15.81 -9.36
C PHE A 174 -0.50 16.86 -9.65
N ASP A 175 -0.90 18.09 -10.02
CA ASP A 175 0.02 19.19 -10.33
C ASP A 175 0.88 19.57 -9.12
N PHE A 176 0.30 19.51 -7.93
CA PHE A 176 1.06 19.68 -6.69
C PHE A 176 2.15 18.62 -6.56
N PHE A 177 1.83 17.34 -6.64
CA PHE A 177 2.81 16.26 -6.53
C PHE A 177 3.87 16.32 -7.64
N ALA A 178 3.47 16.68 -8.86
CA ALA A 178 4.38 16.86 -9.98
C ALA A 178 5.39 17.98 -9.72
N ARG A 179 4.95 19.10 -9.15
CA ARG A 179 5.80 20.25 -8.81
C ARG A 179 6.74 19.93 -7.65
N GLU A 180 6.26 19.26 -6.62
CA GLU A 180 7.07 18.89 -5.44
C GLU A 180 8.00 17.68 -5.72
N GLY A 181 7.90 17.04 -6.89
CA GLY A 181 8.68 15.84 -7.23
C GLY A 181 8.37 14.64 -6.33
N LEU A 182 7.11 14.51 -5.86
CA LEU A 182 6.66 13.46 -4.96
C LEU A 182 5.85 12.41 -5.72
N SER A 183 6.36 11.20 -5.79
CA SER A 183 5.59 10.04 -6.28
C SER A 183 4.57 9.60 -5.25
N PHE A 184 3.37 9.23 -5.70
CA PHE A 184 2.28 8.91 -4.79
C PHE A 184 1.47 7.69 -5.22
N SER A 185 0.69 7.16 -4.29
CA SER A 185 -0.36 6.17 -4.54
C SER A 185 -1.73 6.77 -4.30
N VAL A 186 -2.71 6.36 -5.09
CA VAL A 186 -4.11 6.82 -4.98
C VAL A 186 -4.88 5.86 -4.10
N HIS A 187 -5.52 6.39 -3.07
CA HIS A 187 -6.42 5.66 -2.18
C HIS A 187 -7.76 6.39 -2.11
N ALA A 188 -8.87 5.65 -2.07
CA ALA A 188 -10.15 6.19 -1.67
C ALA A 188 -10.23 6.22 -0.13
N ALA A 189 -10.82 7.26 0.44
CA ALA A 189 -11.16 7.28 1.85
C ALA A 189 -12.16 6.16 2.14
N LEU A 190 -11.83 5.33 3.11
CA LEU A 190 -12.64 4.20 3.55
C LEU A 190 -13.04 4.42 4.99
N PRO A 191 -14.27 4.08 5.36
CA PRO A 191 -14.69 4.17 6.75
C PRO A 191 -13.89 3.24 7.64
N ALA A 192 -13.77 3.59 8.92
CA ALA A 192 -13.38 2.65 9.95
C ALA A 192 -14.49 1.61 10.17
N LEU A 193 -14.15 0.48 10.80
CA LEU A 193 -15.14 -0.52 11.17
C LEU A 193 -16.18 0.09 12.11
N GLY A 194 -17.45 0.10 11.70
CA GLY A 194 -18.55 0.64 12.49
C GLY A 194 -18.62 2.17 12.57
N ASP A 195 -17.85 2.89 11.76
CA ASP A 195 -17.88 4.36 11.73
C ASP A 195 -19.18 4.88 11.09
N PRO A 196 -20.02 5.63 11.84
CA PRO A 196 -21.25 6.20 11.30
C PRO A 196 -21.01 7.40 10.37
N SER A 197 -19.81 7.96 10.35
CA SER A 197 -19.45 9.13 9.54
C SER A 197 -18.95 8.78 8.12
N ALA A 198 -18.93 7.51 7.76
CA ALA A 198 -18.43 7.01 6.49
C ALA A 198 -18.92 7.79 5.27
N ASP A 199 -20.20 8.13 5.23
CA ASP A 199 -20.84 8.84 4.12
C ASP A 199 -20.34 10.28 3.94
N LEU A 200 -19.70 10.85 4.96
CA LEU A 200 -19.15 12.21 4.88
C LEU A 200 -17.87 12.27 4.04
N TRP A 201 -17.14 11.17 3.97
CA TRP A 201 -15.81 11.11 3.38
C TRP A 201 -15.71 10.20 2.16
N SER A 202 -16.52 9.15 2.09
CA SER A 202 -16.45 8.15 1.04
C SER A 202 -16.81 8.75 -0.33
N ILE A 203 -16.08 8.31 -1.34
CA ILE A 203 -16.39 8.56 -2.75
C ILE A 203 -17.14 7.36 -3.32
N THR A 204 -18.00 7.60 -4.31
CA THR A 204 -18.74 6.51 -4.96
C THR A 204 -17.82 5.66 -5.85
N PRO A 205 -18.21 4.43 -6.21
CA PRO A 205 -17.46 3.62 -7.17
C PRO A 205 -17.28 4.31 -8.52
N GLU A 206 -18.28 5.09 -8.96
CA GLU A 206 -18.24 5.87 -10.21
C GLU A 206 -17.20 6.98 -10.13
N GLU A 207 -17.26 7.80 -9.07
CA GLU A 207 -16.28 8.87 -8.81
C GLU A 207 -14.85 8.30 -8.71
N HIS A 208 -14.68 7.15 -8.05
CA HIS A 208 -13.38 6.49 -7.95
C HIS A 208 -12.88 5.99 -9.31
N GLY A 209 -13.77 5.46 -10.16
CA GLY A 209 -13.42 5.04 -11.52
C GLY A 209 -13.01 6.21 -12.41
N GLU A 210 -13.72 7.34 -12.31
CA GLU A 210 -13.39 8.58 -13.02
C GLU A 210 -12.07 9.17 -12.55
N LEU A 211 -11.83 9.16 -11.23
CA LEU A 211 -10.59 9.58 -10.62
C LEU A 211 -9.38 8.80 -11.18
N LEU A 212 -9.47 7.46 -11.18
CA LEU A 212 -8.35 6.62 -11.63
C LEU A 212 -8.07 6.80 -13.12
N VAL A 213 -9.11 6.87 -13.97
CA VAL A 213 -8.98 7.08 -15.42
C VAL A 213 -8.42 8.47 -15.69
N GLY A 214 -8.96 9.52 -15.08
CA GLY A 214 -8.48 10.90 -15.29
C GLY A 214 -7.04 11.11 -14.80
N LEU A 215 -6.66 10.49 -13.68
CA LEU A 215 -5.27 10.52 -13.22
C LEU A 215 -4.35 9.71 -14.13
N LEU A 216 -4.80 8.60 -14.71
CA LEU A 216 -4.01 7.82 -15.67
C LEU A 216 -3.70 8.62 -16.92
N ASP A 217 -4.69 9.30 -17.51
CA ASP A 217 -4.47 10.16 -18.68
C ASP A 217 -3.44 11.25 -18.37
N ARG A 218 -3.66 11.97 -17.27
CA ARG A 218 -2.74 13.03 -16.86
C ARG A 218 -1.33 12.51 -16.55
N TYR A 219 -1.23 11.32 -15.99
CA TYR A 219 0.05 10.64 -15.71
C TYR A 219 0.79 10.26 -16.99
N LEU A 220 0.08 9.75 -17.99
CA LEU A 220 0.67 9.36 -19.29
C LEU A 220 1.10 10.59 -20.10
N GLU A 221 0.38 11.69 -20.03
CA GLU A 221 0.69 12.94 -20.71
C GLU A 221 1.80 13.74 -20.01
N ASN A 222 2.02 13.49 -18.72
CA ASN A 222 2.95 14.26 -17.93
C ASN A 222 4.41 13.82 -18.15
N GLN A 223 5.29 14.80 -18.35
CA GLN A 223 6.73 14.56 -18.53
C GLN A 223 7.53 14.65 -17.21
N SER A 224 6.85 14.86 -16.07
CA SER A 224 7.53 14.92 -14.77
C SER A 224 8.02 13.53 -14.32
N PRO A 225 9.02 13.47 -13.42
CA PRO A 225 9.53 12.21 -12.87
C PRO A 225 8.57 11.49 -11.92
N VAL A 226 7.46 12.12 -11.59
CA VAL A 226 6.52 11.63 -10.58
C VAL A 226 5.79 10.39 -11.08
N ARG A 227 5.66 9.39 -10.22
CA ARG A 227 4.96 8.14 -10.51
C ARG A 227 3.70 8.02 -9.67
N ILE A 228 2.67 7.42 -10.25
CA ILE A 228 1.48 6.98 -9.51
C ILE A 228 1.56 5.47 -9.33
N SER A 229 2.13 5.04 -8.19
CA SER A 229 2.49 3.64 -7.95
C SER A 229 1.30 2.68 -7.95
N SER A 230 0.10 3.13 -7.55
CA SER A 230 -1.13 2.34 -7.64
C SER A 230 -1.54 2.07 -9.09
N LEU A 231 -1.44 3.06 -9.99
CA LEU A 231 -1.73 2.89 -11.42
C LEU A 231 -0.68 2.01 -12.10
N ASP A 232 0.61 2.19 -11.78
CA ASP A 232 1.68 1.30 -12.24
C ASP A 232 1.41 -0.16 -11.84
N SER A 233 0.93 -0.38 -10.61
CA SER A 233 0.62 -1.72 -10.10
C SER A 233 -0.61 -2.32 -10.78
N MET A 234 -1.64 -1.50 -11.07
CA MET A 234 -2.81 -1.94 -11.84
C MET A 234 -2.43 -2.33 -13.26
N ALA A 235 -1.64 -1.52 -13.95
CA ALA A 235 -1.13 -1.82 -15.29
C ALA A 235 -0.28 -3.11 -15.29
N ARG A 236 0.56 -3.29 -14.28
CA ARG A 236 1.34 -4.52 -14.10
C ARG A 236 0.44 -5.74 -13.86
N SER A 237 -0.62 -5.59 -13.07
CA SER A 237 -1.55 -6.69 -12.82
C SER A 237 -2.23 -7.16 -14.10
N VAL A 238 -2.66 -6.24 -14.95
CA VAL A 238 -3.22 -6.55 -16.28
C VAL A 238 -2.18 -7.25 -17.17
N SER A 239 -0.94 -6.74 -17.22
CA SER A 239 0.11 -7.29 -18.10
C SER A 239 0.61 -8.66 -17.68
N THR A 240 0.66 -8.93 -16.38
CA THR A 240 1.19 -10.20 -15.84
C THR A 240 0.13 -11.24 -15.54
N GLY A 241 -1.15 -10.85 -15.52
CA GLY A 241 -2.25 -11.69 -15.07
C GLY A 241 -2.20 -12.02 -13.56
N ARG A 242 -1.47 -11.22 -12.76
CA ARG A 242 -1.29 -11.43 -11.32
C ARG A 242 -1.52 -10.14 -10.55
N GLY A 243 -2.23 -10.20 -9.44
CA GLY A 243 -2.41 -9.06 -8.55
C GLY A 243 -1.08 -8.58 -7.97
N GLY A 244 -0.80 -7.28 -8.11
CA GLY A 244 0.46 -6.66 -7.68
C GLY A 244 0.38 -5.91 -6.35
N ILE A 245 -0.82 -5.74 -5.79
CA ILE A 245 -1.06 -5.09 -4.49
C ILE A 245 -2.02 -5.92 -3.66
N CYS A 246 -2.09 -5.67 -2.36
CA CYS A 246 -2.91 -6.46 -1.44
C CYS A 246 -4.41 -6.51 -1.82
N THR A 247 -4.94 -5.42 -2.39
CA THR A 247 -6.34 -5.36 -2.88
C THR A 247 -6.62 -6.40 -3.97
N PHE A 248 -5.63 -6.74 -4.78
CA PHE A 248 -5.75 -7.63 -5.95
C PHE A 248 -4.96 -8.92 -5.78
N GLY A 249 -4.50 -9.23 -4.59
CA GLY A 249 -3.74 -10.43 -4.28
C GLY A 249 -4.49 -11.42 -3.42
N ASP A 250 -3.89 -12.59 -3.22
CA ASP A 250 -4.23 -13.48 -2.12
C ASP A 250 -3.64 -12.90 -0.84
N CYS A 251 -4.41 -12.03 -0.17
CA CYS A 251 -3.91 -11.32 1.00
C CYS A 251 -4.00 -12.16 2.28
N LEU A 252 -4.91 -13.15 2.35
CA LEU A 252 -5.12 -13.93 3.56
C LEU A 252 -3.94 -14.87 3.83
N GLY A 253 -3.16 -14.56 4.86
CA GLY A 253 -1.91 -15.27 5.21
C GLY A 253 -0.67 -14.77 4.46
N GLY A 254 -0.82 -14.12 3.30
CA GLY A 254 0.25 -13.38 2.63
C GLY A 254 0.56 -12.06 3.34
N TYR A 255 -0.46 -11.48 3.98
CA TYR A 255 -0.38 -10.29 4.84
C TYR A 255 -0.90 -10.66 6.22
N LEU A 256 -0.14 -10.32 7.25
CA LEU A 256 -0.55 -10.43 8.65
C LEU A 256 -0.15 -9.15 9.39
N ALA A 257 -0.90 -8.79 10.40
CA ALA A 257 -0.57 -7.64 11.26
C ALA A 257 -0.41 -8.09 12.71
N VAL A 258 0.55 -7.51 13.43
CA VAL A 258 0.76 -7.74 14.85
C VAL A 258 0.65 -6.43 15.61
N GLY A 259 -0.27 -6.40 16.57
CA GLY A 259 -0.49 -5.27 17.47
C GLY A 259 0.62 -5.11 18.51
N PRO A 260 0.65 -3.97 19.24
CA PRO A 260 1.66 -3.73 20.26
C PRO A 260 1.56 -4.70 21.45
N ASP A 261 0.42 -5.34 21.62
CA ASP A 261 0.11 -6.38 22.62
C ASP A 261 0.44 -7.81 22.15
N GLY A 262 0.93 -7.99 20.92
CA GLY A 262 1.22 -9.29 20.35
C GLY A 262 0.03 -9.98 19.63
N ALA A 263 -1.14 -9.37 19.63
CA ALA A 263 -2.33 -9.91 18.95
C ALA A 263 -2.12 -9.93 17.41
N ILE A 264 -2.48 -11.02 16.75
CA ILE A 264 -2.34 -11.22 15.31
C ILE A 264 -3.68 -10.97 14.62
N TYR A 265 -3.64 -10.23 13.52
CA TYR A 265 -4.80 -9.87 12.69
C TYR A 265 -4.55 -10.18 11.21
N PRO A 266 -5.60 -10.39 10.38
CA PRO A 266 -5.45 -10.60 8.93
C PRO A 266 -4.84 -9.39 8.20
N CYS A 267 -5.02 -8.18 8.74
CA CYS A 267 -4.55 -6.91 8.16
C CYS A 267 -4.50 -5.84 9.27
N GLN A 268 -3.65 -4.82 9.11
CA GLN A 268 -3.56 -3.70 10.05
C GLN A 268 -4.88 -2.92 10.22
N ARG A 269 -5.78 -2.98 9.23
CA ARG A 269 -7.09 -2.31 9.32
C ARG A 269 -8.04 -2.94 10.33
N PHE A 270 -7.75 -4.16 10.77
CA PHE A 270 -8.49 -4.87 11.81
C PHE A 270 -7.84 -4.78 13.19
N ALA A 271 -6.64 -4.21 13.27
CA ALA A 271 -5.89 -4.16 14.52
C ALA A 271 -6.65 -3.42 15.61
N GLY A 272 -6.61 -3.96 16.84
CA GLY A 272 -7.35 -3.44 17.98
C GLY A 272 -8.83 -3.85 18.04
N THR A 273 -9.32 -4.63 17.07
CA THR A 273 -10.69 -5.14 17.07
C THR A 273 -10.68 -6.65 17.36
N GLU A 274 -11.03 -7.03 18.60
CA GLU A 274 -10.93 -8.41 19.09
C GLU A 274 -11.65 -9.45 18.20
N ALA A 275 -12.79 -9.10 17.63
CA ALA A 275 -13.55 -9.98 16.73
C ALA A 275 -12.77 -10.44 15.49
N TYR A 276 -11.69 -9.73 15.13
CA TYR A 276 -10.85 -10.05 13.97
C TYR A 276 -9.47 -10.62 14.35
N ARG A 277 -9.24 -10.88 15.63
CA ARG A 277 -8.02 -11.53 16.10
C ARG A 277 -7.96 -12.97 15.62
N VAL A 278 -6.82 -13.38 15.04
CA VAL A 278 -6.60 -14.75 14.55
C VAL A 278 -5.57 -15.52 15.37
N GLY A 279 -4.90 -14.87 16.30
CA GLY A 279 -3.92 -15.49 17.20
C GLY A 279 -3.19 -14.48 18.06
N ASP A 280 -2.13 -14.98 18.72
CA ASP A 280 -1.22 -14.18 19.55
C ASP A 280 0.20 -14.73 19.37
N VAL A 281 1.20 -13.83 19.21
CA VAL A 281 2.58 -14.24 18.95
C VAL A 281 3.19 -15.02 20.10
N ALA A 282 2.76 -14.78 21.35
CA ALA A 282 3.24 -15.51 22.54
C ALA A 282 2.82 -16.99 22.51
N ALA A 283 1.68 -17.29 21.88
CA ALA A 283 1.22 -18.67 21.68
C ALA A 283 1.92 -19.38 20.50
N ARG A 284 2.63 -18.62 19.66
CA ARG A 284 3.32 -19.11 18.45
C ARG A 284 2.42 -19.95 17.54
N PRO A 285 1.22 -19.47 17.18
CA PRO A 285 0.29 -20.27 16.41
C PRO A 285 0.86 -20.56 15.02
N ILE A 286 0.80 -21.81 14.60
CA ILE A 286 1.11 -22.20 13.23
C ILE A 286 -0.01 -21.78 12.29
N LEU A 287 0.27 -21.75 10.99
CA LEU A 287 -0.70 -21.32 9.99
C LEU A 287 -1.99 -22.18 10.00
N ALA A 288 -1.81 -23.50 10.22
CA ALA A 288 -2.94 -24.43 10.34
C ALA A 288 -3.87 -24.08 11.51
N GLU A 289 -3.34 -23.64 12.65
CA GLU A 289 -4.13 -23.23 13.81
C GLU A 289 -4.86 -21.91 13.53
N MET A 290 -4.19 -20.89 12.97
CA MET A 290 -4.82 -19.64 12.58
C MET A 290 -5.96 -19.84 11.57
N ARG A 291 -5.82 -20.81 10.66
CA ARG A 291 -6.87 -21.20 9.70
C ARG A 291 -8.14 -21.75 10.36
N THR A 292 -8.08 -22.21 11.61
CA THR A 292 -9.25 -22.68 12.35
C THR A 292 -10.10 -21.54 12.93
N SER A 293 -9.56 -20.31 13.00
CA SER A 293 -10.27 -19.16 13.54
C SER A 293 -11.55 -18.84 12.73
N PRO A 294 -12.61 -18.32 13.38
CA PRO A 294 -13.83 -17.90 12.68
C PRO A 294 -13.56 -16.85 11.59
N VAL A 295 -12.65 -15.92 11.84
CA VAL A 295 -12.25 -14.89 10.89
C VAL A 295 -11.67 -15.49 9.62
N TRP A 296 -10.72 -16.42 9.77
CA TRP A 296 -10.06 -17.05 8.64
C TRP A 296 -11.05 -17.87 7.79
N LYS A 297 -11.92 -18.62 8.46
CA LYS A 297 -12.96 -19.42 7.78
C LYS A 297 -13.92 -18.54 6.97
N GLU A 298 -14.35 -17.42 7.55
CA GLU A 298 -15.25 -16.48 6.88
C GLU A 298 -14.59 -15.83 5.66
N PHE A 299 -13.30 -15.42 5.77
CA PHE A 299 -12.55 -14.87 4.65
C PHE A 299 -12.34 -15.90 3.53
N ARG A 300 -12.09 -17.15 3.87
CA ARG A 300 -12.01 -18.24 2.87
C ARG A 300 -13.35 -18.52 2.21
N ALA A 301 -14.42 -18.60 2.98
CA ALA A 301 -15.78 -18.77 2.44
C ALA A 301 -16.16 -17.63 1.48
N ARG A 302 -15.72 -16.39 1.79
CA ARG A 302 -15.85 -15.26 0.85
C ARG A 302 -15.09 -15.53 -0.45
N GLU A 303 -13.82 -15.88 -0.36
CA GLU A 303 -12.99 -16.13 -1.55
C GLU A 303 -13.59 -17.22 -2.43
N GLU A 304 -13.99 -18.34 -1.86
CA GLU A 304 -14.66 -19.45 -2.57
C GLU A 304 -15.96 -19.00 -3.23
N ALA A 305 -16.77 -18.21 -2.54
CA ALA A 305 -18.04 -17.71 -3.06
C ALA A 305 -17.88 -16.72 -4.23
N ILE A 306 -16.82 -15.94 -4.28
CA ILE A 306 -16.59 -14.98 -5.37
C ILE A 306 -15.80 -15.56 -6.54
N THR A 307 -14.88 -16.51 -6.28
CA THR A 307 -13.97 -17.08 -7.30
C THR A 307 -14.40 -18.46 -7.80
N GLY A 308 -15.26 -19.15 -7.07
CA GLY A 308 -15.76 -20.48 -7.41
C GLY A 308 -16.63 -20.51 -8.67
N VAL A 309 -16.90 -21.71 -9.15
CA VAL A 309 -17.80 -21.92 -10.31
C VAL A 309 -19.18 -21.36 -10.00
N GLY A 310 -19.68 -20.44 -10.84
CA GLY A 310 -20.95 -19.74 -10.60
C GLY A 310 -20.89 -18.66 -9.50
N GLY A 311 -19.70 -18.33 -9.00
CA GLY A 311 -19.51 -17.27 -8.01
C GLY A 311 -19.74 -15.87 -8.54
N ASP A 312 -19.74 -14.88 -7.62
CA ASP A 312 -20.06 -13.46 -7.92
C ASP A 312 -19.16 -12.84 -8.99
N CYS A 313 -17.94 -13.37 -9.18
CA CYS A 313 -16.99 -12.97 -10.21
C CYS A 313 -16.92 -13.94 -11.39
N GLY A 314 -17.89 -14.89 -11.50
CA GLY A 314 -17.95 -15.83 -12.61
C GLY A 314 -17.99 -15.14 -13.96
N GLY A 315 -17.14 -15.55 -14.91
CA GLY A 315 -17.04 -14.94 -16.23
C GLY A 315 -16.36 -13.56 -16.28
N CYS A 316 -15.86 -13.02 -15.17
CA CYS A 316 -15.13 -11.77 -15.17
C CYS A 316 -13.72 -11.93 -15.76
N ALA A 317 -13.40 -11.17 -16.82
CA ALA A 317 -12.08 -11.21 -17.46
C ALA A 317 -10.91 -10.81 -16.55
N HIS A 318 -11.20 -10.12 -15.45
CA HIS A 318 -10.18 -9.62 -14.50
C HIS A 318 -10.02 -10.51 -13.27
N LEU A 319 -10.79 -11.61 -13.15
CA LEU A 319 -10.77 -12.47 -11.96
C LEU A 319 -9.36 -12.97 -11.61
N ALA A 320 -8.56 -13.35 -12.61
CA ALA A 320 -7.23 -13.90 -12.40
C ALA A 320 -6.29 -13.03 -11.56
N PHE A 321 -6.48 -11.71 -11.61
CA PHE A 321 -5.64 -10.75 -10.89
C PHE A 321 -6.40 -9.82 -9.95
N CYS A 322 -7.72 -9.64 -10.10
CA CYS A 322 -8.53 -8.81 -9.22
C CYS A 322 -9.01 -9.56 -7.96
N ARG A 323 -9.40 -10.85 -8.11
CA ARG A 323 -9.86 -11.75 -7.03
C ARG A 323 -10.99 -11.17 -6.18
N GLY A 324 -11.85 -10.30 -6.76
CA GLY A 324 -12.99 -9.70 -6.06
C GLY A 324 -12.65 -8.52 -5.15
N GLY A 325 -11.41 -8.03 -5.20
CA GLY A 325 -10.96 -6.87 -4.43
C GLY A 325 -10.77 -7.11 -2.93
N CYS A 326 -10.67 -6.04 -2.18
CA CYS A 326 -10.30 -6.06 -0.76
C CYS A 326 -11.43 -6.59 0.15
N PRO A 327 -11.17 -7.61 0.98
CA PRO A 327 -12.17 -8.09 1.93
C PRO A 327 -12.56 -7.06 3.00
N TYR A 328 -11.63 -6.21 3.45
CA TYR A 328 -11.97 -5.11 4.37
C TYR A 328 -13.02 -4.17 3.76
N ASN A 329 -12.81 -3.75 2.51
CA ASN A 329 -13.75 -2.86 1.81
C ASN A 329 -15.15 -3.50 1.72
N ALA A 330 -15.21 -4.81 1.42
CA ALA A 330 -16.48 -5.55 1.36
C ALA A 330 -17.20 -5.60 2.71
N ILE A 331 -16.46 -5.66 3.83
CA ILE A 331 -17.04 -5.66 5.18
C ILE A 331 -17.58 -4.27 5.51
N VAL A 332 -16.80 -3.21 5.34
CA VAL A 332 -17.19 -1.85 5.74
C VAL A 332 -18.31 -1.28 4.88
N ALA A 333 -18.42 -1.71 3.61
CA ALA A 333 -19.52 -1.32 2.72
C ALA A 333 -20.91 -1.81 3.17
N ARG A 334 -20.98 -2.74 4.11
CA ARG A 334 -22.25 -3.23 4.66
C ARG A 334 -22.99 -2.24 5.55
N GLY A 335 -22.37 -1.11 5.82
CA GLY A 335 -22.94 -0.04 6.63
C GLY A 335 -22.18 0.24 7.93
N SER A 336 -22.51 1.36 8.53
CA SER A 336 -21.86 1.94 9.69
C SER A 336 -22.34 1.37 11.04
N GLY A 337 -23.07 0.24 11.07
CA GLY A 337 -23.63 -0.29 12.30
C GLY A 337 -22.59 -0.98 13.21
N ALA A 338 -22.78 -0.89 14.53
CA ALA A 338 -21.93 -1.55 15.53
C ALA A 338 -21.76 -3.06 15.30
N GLY A 339 -22.68 -3.71 14.58
CA GLY A 339 -22.60 -5.12 14.21
C GLY A 339 -21.44 -5.47 13.28
N VAL A 340 -20.93 -4.54 12.47
CA VAL A 340 -19.78 -4.78 11.57
C VAL A 340 -18.47 -4.94 12.35
N ALA A 341 -18.30 -4.20 13.44
CA ALA A 341 -17.14 -4.34 14.31
C ALA A 341 -17.22 -5.62 15.17
N ALA A 342 -18.40 -6.14 15.40
CA ALA A 342 -18.63 -7.29 16.29
C ALA A 342 -18.53 -8.66 15.60
N SER A 343 -18.59 -8.72 14.26
CA SER A 343 -18.60 -9.99 13.54
C SER A 343 -17.88 -9.90 12.18
N PRO A 344 -16.96 -10.82 11.87
CA PRO A 344 -16.23 -10.85 10.61
C PRO A 344 -17.06 -11.38 9.42
N SER A 345 -18.38 -11.18 9.38
CA SER A 345 -19.24 -11.71 8.32
C SER A 345 -19.31 -10.80 7.09
N PHE A 346 -19.48 -11.39 5.90
CA PHE A 346 -19.75 -10.69 4.65
C PHE A 346 -21.24 -10.66 4.33
N GLY A 347 -21.74 -9.59 3.69
CA GLY A 347 -23.12 -9.50 3.23
C GLY A 347 -23.42 -10.35 1.99
N ALA A 348 -24.57 -10.11 1.37
CA ALA A 348 -24.97 -10.78 0.14
C ALA A 348 -24.03 -10.48 -1.03
N ASP A 349 -23.61 -9.24 -1.19
CA ASP A 349 -22.53 -8.86 -2.11
C ASP A 349 -21.19 -8.94 -1.38
N ARG A 350 -20.38 -9.91 -1.77
CA ARG A 350 -19.08 -10.20 -1.16
C ARG A 350 -17.91 -9.52 -1.86
N ARG A 351 -18.18 -8.84 -2.97
CA ARG A 351 -17.16 -8.11 -3.73
C ARG A 351 -16.76 -6.82 -3.01
N ASP A 352 -15.59 -6.32 -3.37
CA ASP A 352 -15.21 -4.95 -3.04
C ASP A 352 -16.23 -3.97 -3.68
N PRO A 353 -16.74 -2.96 -2.95
CA PRO A 353 -17.70 -1.99 -3.48
C PRO A 353 -17.16 -1.22 -4.70
N TYR A 354 -15.84 -1.09 -4.81
CA TYR A 354 -15.19 -0.45 -5.97
C TYR A 354 -14.99 -1.38 -7.17
N CYS A 355 -15.63 -2.55 -7.21
CA CYS A 355 -15.53 -3.53 -8.30
C CYS A 355 -15.78 -2.89 -9.69
N ALA A 356 -16.82 -2.04 -9.83
CA ALA A 356 -17.14 -1.36 -11.10
C ALA A 356 -16.00 -0.40 -11.51
N SER A 357 -15.44 0.33 -10.56
CA SER A 357 -14.30 1.22 -10.76
C SER A 357 -13.05 0.45 -11.22
N TYR A 358 -12.71 -0.66 -10.56
CA TYR A 358 -11.55 -1.48 -10.93
C TYR A 358 -11.69 -2.05 -12.34
N ARG A 359 -12.86 -2.58 -12.69
CA ARG A 359 -13.14 -3.08 -14.04
C ARG A 359 -12.95 -1.98 -15.08
N ARG A 360 -13.58 -0.82 -14.88
CA ARG A 360 -13.43 0.34 -15.77
C ARG A 360 -11.96 0.73 -15.96
N THR A 361 -11.19 0.77 -14.87
CA THR A 361 -9.77 1.14 -14.93
C THR A 361 -8.94 0.09 -15.66
N PHE A 362 -9.17 -1.20 -15.41
CA PHE A 362 -8.47 -2.28 -16.10
C PHE A 362 -8.80 -2.32 -17.59
N ASP A 363 -10.07 -2.15 -17.94
CA ASP A 363 -10.50 -2.06 -19.35
C ASP A 363 -9.86 -0.86 -20.03
N TYR A 364 -9.80 0.29 -19.34
CA TYR A 364 -9.18 1.51 -19.87
C TYR A 364 -7.67 1.36 -20.05
N VAL A 365 -6.95 0.81 -19.07
CA VAL A 365 -5.53 0.49 -19.19
C VAL A 365 -5.28 -0.44 -20.38
N THR A 366 -6.13 -1.45 -20.56
CA THR A 366 -6.02 -2.38 -21.69
C THR A 366 -6.24 -1.66 -23.02
N ALA A 367 -7.30 -0.83 -23.13
CA ALA A 367 -7.61 -0.09 -24.35
C ALA A 367 -6.50 0.91 -24.72
N ARG A 368 -5.96 1.63 -23.74
CA ARG A 368 -4.82 2.55 -23.96
C ARG A 368 -3.58 1.80 -24.48
N ALA A 369 -3.28 0.64 -23.87
CA ALA A 369 -2.18 -0.20 -24.32
C ALA A 369 -2.36 -0.69 -25.76
N MET A 370 -3.57 -1.08 -26.12
CA MET A 370 -3.89 -1.52 -27.49
C MET A 370 -3.81 -0.35 -28.48
N ALA A 371 -4.25 0.84 -28.10
CA ALA A 371 -4.14 2.04 -28.93
C ALA A 371 -2.70 2.41 -29.27
N GLU A 372 -1.81 2.32 -28.29
CA GLU A 372 -0.38 2.57 -28.49
C GLU A 372 0.29 1.55 -29.44
N MET A 373 -0.18 0.29 -29.45
CA MET A 373 0.43 -0.77 -30.26
C MET A 373 -0.11 -0.84 -31.68
N PHE A 374 -1.39 -0.64 -31.86
CA PHE A 374 -2.09 -0.94 -33.12
C PHE A 374 -2.64 0.30 -33.82
N GLY A 375 -2.58 1.46 -33.18
CA GLY A 375 -3.27 2.67 -33.59
C GLY A 375 -4.74 2.69 -33.11
N PRO A 376 -5.25 3.87 -32.76
CA PRO A 376 -6.61 4.02 -32.20
C PRO A 376 -7.72 3.56 -33.17
N GLU A 377 -7.48 3.64 -34.47
CA GLU A 377 -8.42 3.23 -35.53
C GLU A 377 -8.60 1.70 -35.63
N ASN A 378 -7.64 0.92 -35.16
CA ASN A 378 -7.64 -0.54 -35.27
C ASN A 378 -8.16 -1.26 -34.02
N ILE A 379 -8.48 -0.51 -32.96
CA ILE A 379 -8.89 -1.10 -31.67
C ILE A 379 -10.14 -1.97 -31.82
N ALA A 380 -11.15 -1.52 -32.57
CA ALA A 380 -12.41 -2.26 -32.76
C ALA A 380 -12.15 -3.62 -33.45
N ALA A 381 -11.34 -3.63 -34.50
CA ALA A 381 -10.99 -4.87 -35.22
C ALA A 381 -10.18 -5.84 -34.36
N VAL A 382 -9.26 -5.32 -33.53
CA VAL A 382 -8.46 -6.13 -32.60
C VAL A 382 -9.31 -6.71 -31.47
N VAL A 383 -10.31 -5.96 -30.97
CA VAL A 383 -11.24 -6.44 -29.93
C VAL A 383 -12.17 -7.52 -30.49
N GLU A 384 -12.71 -7.36 -31.70
CA GLU A 384 -13.55 -8.40 -32.34
C GLU A 384 -12.77 -9.69 -32.64
N GLN A 385 -11.48 -9.59 -33.02
CA GLN A 385 -10.64 -10.73 -33.30
C GLN A 385 -10.09 -11.42 -32.04
N SER A 386 -10.13 -10.76 -30.89
CA SER A 386 -9.42 -11.17 -29.67
C SER A 386 -10.16 -12.15 -28.76
N ASP A 387 -11.38 -12.56 -29.07
CA ASP A 387 -12.09 -13.55 -28.24
C ASP A 387 -11.39 -14.92 -28.20
N LEU A 388 -10.52 -15.23 -29.16
CA LEU A 388 -9.73 -16.46 -29.22
C LEU A 388 -8.27 -16.33 -28.75
N GLU A 389 -7.67 -15.13 -28.81
CA GLU A 389 -6.24 -14.91 -28.48
C GLU A 389 -6.01 -13.87 -27.35
N ALA A 390 -7.07 -13.44 -26.69
CA ALA A 390 -7.08 -12.30 -25.76
C ALA A 390 -6.03 -12.31 -24.64
N GLY A 391 -5.53 -13.49 -24.26
CA GLY A 391 -4.54 -13.61 -23.19
C GLY A 391 -3.11 -13.22 -23.62
N LEU A 392 -2.70 -13.51 -24.85
CA LEU A 392 -1.32 -13.30 -25.34
C LEU A 392 -1.11 -11.90 -25.90
N MET A 393 -2.08 -11.36 -26.64
CA MET A 393 -1.97 -10.02 -27.21
C MET A 393 -2.09 -8.92 -26.14
N ARG A 394 -2.96 -9.08 -25.14
CA ARG A 394 -3.05 -8.19 -23.99
C ARG A 394 -1.72 -8.07 -23.23
N ARG A 395 -0.99 -9.19 -23.08
CA ARG A 395 0.33 -9.21 -22.42
C ARG A 395 1.40 -8.41 -23.19
N GLY A 396 1.45 -8.56 -24.51
CA GLY A 396 2.44 -7.87 -25.32
C GLY A 396 2.28 -6.35 -25.32
N ALA A 397 1.03 -5.87 -25.42
CA ALA A 397 0.67 -4.46 -25.43
C ALA A 397 1.05 -3.75 -24.14
N LEU A 398 0.70 -4.34 -23.02
CA LEU A 398 0.97 -3.76 -21.71
C LEU A 398 2.45 -3.83 -21.33
N LEU A 399 3.19 -4.84 -21.78
CA LEU A 399 4.64 -4.93 -21.64
C LEU A 399 5.37 -3.82 -22.42
N SER A 400 4.80 -3.32 -23.53
CA SER A 400 5.38 -2.19 -24.27
C SER A 400 5.22 -0.88 -23.50
N ILE A 401 4.02 -0.57 -23.00
CA ILE A 401 3.77 0.62 -22.15
C ILE A 401 4.64 0.57 -20.89
N MET A 402 4.78 -0.59 -20.27
CA MET A 402 5.63 -0.76 -19.09
C MET A 402 7.13 -0.62 -19.43
N ARG A 403 7.58 -1.04 -20.62
CA ARG A 403 8.96 -0.83 -21.08
C ARG A 403 9.26 0.63 -21.39
N ASP A 404 8.32 1.34 -22.00
CA ASP A 404 8.49 2.74 -22.34
C ASP A 404 8.36 3.65 -21.12
N GLY A 405 7.51 3.29 -20.14
CA GLY A 405 7.49 3.90 -18.82
C GLY A 405 8.67 3.52 -17.92
N ALA A 406 9.35 2.40 -18.20
CA ALA A 406 10.54 1.92 -17.50
C ALA A 406 11.86 2.24 -18.23
N ARG A 407 11.85 3.00 -19.32
CA ARG A 407 13.10 3.47 -19.92
C ARG A 407 13.90 4.16 -18.82
N PRO A 408 15.11 3.67 -18.50
CA PRO A 408 15.98 4.40 -17.62
C PRO A 408 16.15 5.75 -18.26
N ARG A 409 15.78 6.83 -17.55
CA ARG A 409 16.10 8.18 -17.99
C ARG A 409 17.57 8.14 -18.34
N ARG A 410 17.91 8.60 -19.54
CA ARG A 410 19.28 9.00 -19.85
C ARG A 410 19.73 9.79 -18.64
N ALA A 411 20.71 9.24 -17.92
CA ALA A 411 21.31 9.91 -16.81
C ALA A 411 21.57 11.34 -17.30
N ALA A 412 20.93 12.32 -16.67
CA ALA A 412 21.29 13.70 -16.91
C ALA A 412 22.78 13.73 -16.74
N ALA A 413 23.47 14.10 -17.82
CA ALA A 413 24.93 14.17 -17.82
C ALA A 413 25.28 14.91 -16.54
N ARG A 414 26.04 14.27 -15.65
CA ARG A 414 26.55 14.92 -14.46
C ARG A 414 27.33 16.12 -15.00
N VAL A 415 26.73 17.28 -14.94
CA VAL A 415 27.46 18.54 -15.08
C VAL A 415 28.37 18.54 -13.87
N GLY A 416 29.63 18.25 -14.11
CA GLY A 416 30.65 18.33 -13.08
C GLY A 416 30.61 19.73 -12.43
N PRO A 417 30.98 19.84 -11.17
CA PRO A 417 31.04 21.15 -10.53
C PRO A 417 31.87 22.10 -11.39
N PRO A 418 31.46 23.36 -11.52
CA PRO A 418 32.24 24.35 -12.27
C PRO A 418 33.67 24.39 -11.73
N PRO A 419 34.69 24.59 -12.59
CA PRO A 419 36.07 24.67 -12.15
C PRO A 419 36.20 25.84 -11.16
N LEU A 420 36.91 25.60 -10.07
CA LEU A 420 37.24 26.64 -9.08
C LEU A 420 37.94 27.81 -9.76
N PRO A 421 37.63 29.06 -9.40
CA PRO A 421 38.31 30.22 -9.95
C PRO A 421 39.81 30.12 -9.66
N ALA A 422 40.62 30.41 -10.67
CA ALA A 422 42.07 30.48 -10.54
C ALA A 422 42.47 31.42 -9.42
N GLY A 423 43.28 30.94 -8.50
CA GLY A 423 43.87 31.79 -7.43
C GLY A 423 44.69 32.93 -8.00
N PRO A 424 44.86 34.03 -7.24
CA PRO A 424 45.64 35.19 -7.68
C PRO A 424 47.09 34.81 -7.93
N PRO A 425 47.78 35.48 -8.88
CA PRO A 425 49.16 35.16 -9.20
C PRO A 425 50.07 35.47 -8.00
N SER A 426 50.98 34.55 -7.72
CA SER A 426 52.01 34.70 -6.73
C SER A 426 52.92 35.87 -7.13
N VAL A 427 53.02 36.90 -6.28
CA VAL A 427 54.03 37.93 -6.38
C VAL A 427 55.34 37.31 -5.93
N SER A 428 56.28 37.25 -6.84
CA SER A 428 57.70 36.95 -6.55
C SER A 428 58.39 38.22 -6.15
N ASP A 429 58.99 38.20 -4.97
CA ASP A 429 60.23 38.96 -4.66
C ASP A 429 61.29 37.94 -4.31
#